data_cae471d91e5ae9f2070e151daa7c187c
#
_entry.id   cae471d91e5ae9f2070e151daa7c187c
#
_cell.length_a   1.000
_cell.length_b   1.000
_cell.length_c   1.000
_cell.angle_alpha   90.00
_cell.angle_beta   90.00
_cell.angle_gamma   90.00
#
_symmetry.space_group_name_H-M   'P 1'
#
loop_
_entity.id
_entity.type
_entity.pdbx_description
1 polymer ?
#
loop_
_entity_poly.entity_id
_entity_poly.type
_entity_poly.pdbx_seq_one_letter_code
_entity_poly.pdbx_strand_id
1 'polypeptide(L)'
;MKSFTKYTLYLLFAAFVVASCTKEAEVGILPVISGLENEYIATVNQTLELKPIVQEAPNATYSWLLNGVEESTRPTYIFKAPSVAGQHTLVFRASSSSGIAQKVISIEVGKFTPVSASVNVILPLERPAAFPETAEINWSVTKASSDLYRLGFSEADEPLFIAAKAGRYNVKAFAGDLEFEYLVLARAGETVQTPYISNVFDYLPAPGQFVNKLPQYAEGDTHEDMVAKTAANLVGGNPTMITLGGWGGYVTFGFDHTITNVSGKRDFRVLGNAFGANANPRPDAPFGGSCEPGIIMVAYDKNKNGKPDDDEWYEIKGSGNLTAENEAWYEMAVTNKNDVRTFRDYEMTYYRPVTEEKDKPGTINSPSNFATIHKYIRWTDNKGQEGYKIKNVFHNQTYYPAWVKDDKITYKGIRLADNGIDESGQGSYYVLYAFRYGYVDNYPNIHDNSAIDIDWAITKDGKPANLPGIDFVKVYNGVDKENGWLGEASTEVAGAHDLHMLGISIDTIKE
;
A
#
# COMPACT_ATOMS: atom_id res chain seq x y z
N MET A 1 -66.58 13.33 -21.91
CA MET A 1 -67.07 13.73 -23.25
C MET A 1 -66.30 12.94 -24.30
N LYS A 2 -67.01 12.13 -25.06
CA LYS A 2 -66.77 11.54 -26.40
C LYS A 2 -65.54 10.61 -26.47
N SER A 3 -65.66 9.25 -26.45
CA SER A 3 -66.40 8.33 -27.36
C SER A 3 -65.84 8.33 -28.79
N PHE A 4 -65.36 7.15 -29.19
CA PHE A 4 -65.71 6.39 -30.40
C PHE A 4 -64.60 5.38 -30.70
N THR A 5 -64.79 4.11 -30.60
CA THR A 5 -65.52 3.08 -31.28
C THR A 5 -64.69 2.33 -32.33
N LYS A 6 -64.47 1.04 -32.02
CA LYS A 6 -64.43 -0.17 -32.85
C LYS A 6 -64.23 -0.05 -34.38
N TYR A 7 -63.32 -0.90 -34.91
CA TYR A 7 -63.71 -1.85 -36.01
C TYR A 7 -62.89 -3.13 -35.94
N THR A 8 -63.63 -4.22 -35.81
CA THR A 8 -63.23 -5.63 -35.95
C THR A 8 -63.18 -5.94 -37.44
N LEU A 9 -62.13 -6.58 -37.93
CA LEU A 9 -62.12 -7.22 -39.21
C LEU A 9 -61.60 -8.64 -39.12
N TYR A 10 -62.48 -9.61 -39.20
CA TYR A 10 -62.19 -11.03 -39.42
C TYR A 10 -61.75 -11.25 -40.85
N LEU A 11 -60.60 -11.90 -41.07
CA LEU A 11 -60.28 -12.56 -42.32
C LEU A 11 -59.80 -13.98 -42.02
N LEU A 12 -60.69 -14.93 -42.35
CA LEU A 12 -60.35 -16.35 -42.52
C LEU A 12 -59.28 -16.48 -43.61
N PHE A 13 -58.18 -17.16 -43.33
CA PHE A 13 -57.41 -17.75 -44.42
C PHE A 13 -57.13 -19.22 -44.09
N ALA A 14 -57.42 -20.01 -45.09
CA ALA A 14 -57.48 -21.45 -45.14
C ALA A 14 -56.12 -22.07 -44.86
N ALA A 15 -56.15 -23.17 -44.11
CA ALA A 15 -55.03 -24.06 -43.88
C ALA A 15 -54.55 -24.69 -45.19
N PHE A 16 -53.33 -24.38 -45.60
CA PHE A 16 -52.50 -25.26 -46.41
C PHE A 16 -51.43 -25.85 -45.57
N VAL A 17 -51.65 -27.11 -45.19
CA VAL A 17 -50.54 -27.93 -44.57
C VAL A 17 -49.62 -28.33 -45.70
N VAL A 18 -48.56 -27.56 -45.87
CA VAL A 18 -47.36 -28.04 -46.61
C VAL A 18 -46.43 -28.63 -45.56
N ALA A 19 -46.38 -29.95 -45.47
CA ALA A 19 -45.34 -30.67 -44.75
C ALA A 19 -44.01 -30.45 -45.49
N SER A 20 -43.35 -29.34 -45.19
CA SER A 20 -41.93 -29.19 -45.53
C SER A 20 -41.13 -29.86 -44.43
N CYS A 21 -40.56 -31.01 -44.69
CA CYS A 21 -39.45 -31.54 -43.94
C CYS A 21 -38.28 -30.58 -44.11
N THR A 22 -38.21 -29.54 -43.30
CA THR A 22 -36.97 -28.83 -43.04
C THR A 22 -36.19 -29.73 -42.11
N LYS A 23 -35.15 -30.42 -42.62
CA LYS A 23 -34.04 -30.81 -41.77
C LYS A 23 -33.64 -29.54 -41.01
N GLU A 24 -33.85 -29.53 -39.70
CA GLU A 24 -33.16 -28.55 -38.85
C GLU A 24 -31.69 -28.68 -39.23
N ALA A 25 -31.14 -27.62 -39.79
CA ALA A 25 -29.69 -27.52 -39.96
C ALA A 25 -29.12 -27.59 -38.53
N GLU A 26 -28.46 -28.70 -38.17
CA GLU A 26 -27.67 -28.76 -36.97
C GLU A 26 -26.76 -27.53 -37.00
N VAL A 27 -26.98 -26.58 -36.08
CA VAL A 27 -26.08 -25.43 -35.88
C VAL A 27 -24.82 -26.02 -35.34
N GLY A 28 -23.87 -26.31 -36.22
CA GLY A 28 -22.60 -26.89 -35.84
C GLY A 28 -21.85 -25.91 -34.93
N ILE A 29 -21.33 -26.42 -33.85
CA ILE A 29 -20.49 -25.65 -32.91
C ILE A 29 -19.15 -25.37 -33.60
N LEU A 30 -18.73 -24.09 -33.62
CA LEU A 30 -17.44 -23.70 -34.17
C LEU A 30 -16.30 -24.26 -33.33
N PRO A 31 -15.13 -24.56 -33.92
CA PRO A 31 -13.95 -24.94 -33.17
C PRO A 31 -13.60 -23.91 -32.08
N VAL A 32 -13.22 -24.37 -30.91
CA VAL A 32 -12.73 -23.53 -29.81
C VAL A 32 -11.22 -23.71 -29.69
N ILE A 33 -10.48 -22.60 -29.83
CA ILE A 33 -9.01 -22.59 -29.77
C ILE A 33 -8.58 -22.02 -28.41
N SER A 34 -7.76 -22.82 -27.66
CA SER A 34 -7.12 -22.43 -26.41
C SER A 34 -5.64 -22.87 -26.40
N GLY A 35 -4.90 -22.61 -25.34
CA GLY A 35 -3.49 -22.98 -25.20
C GLY A 35 -2.51 -22.12 -26.01
N LEU A 36 -2.97 -21.01 -26.61
CA LEU A 36 -2.12 -20.04 -27.29
C LEU A 36 -2.33 -18.63 -26.69
N GLU A 37 -1.21 -17.96 -26.43
CA GLU A 37 -1.23 -16.56 -26.03
C GLU A 37 -1.53 -15.64 -27.23
N ASN A 38 -1.88 -14.38 -26.98
CA ASN A 38 -2.06 -13.38 -28.03
C ASN A 38 -0.68 -12.86 -28.52
N GLU A 39 0.33 -12.95 -27.68
CA GLU A 39 1.65 -12.39 -27.90
C GLU A 39 2.72 -13.35 -27.42
N TYR A 40 3.77 -13.51 -28.23
CA TYR A 40 4.99 -14.22 -27.89
C TYR A 40 6.20 -13.32 -28.13
N ILE A 41 7.27 -13.64 -27.45
CA ILE A 41 8.56 -12.97 -27.58
C ILE A 41 9.63 -14.02 -27.80
N ALA A 42 10.53 -13.74 -28.72
CA ALA A 42 11.66 -14.62 -29.03
C ALA A 42 12.93 -13.80 -29.19
N THR A 43 14.04 -14.33 -28.76
CA THR A 43 15.35 -13.82 -29.19
C THR A 43 15.64 -14.25 -30.63
N VAL A 44 16.48 -13.47 -31.33
CA VAL A 44 16.95 -13.86 -32.65
C VAL A 44 17.50 -15.31 -32.64
N ASN A 45 17.15 -16.10 -33.65
CA ASN A 45 17.50 -17.52 -33.82
C ASN A 45 16.85 -18.48 -32.77
N GLN A 46 16.02 -18.01 -31.87
CA GLN A 46 15.29 -18.86 -30.92
C GLN A 46 14.22 -19.69 -31.63
N THR A 47 13.93 -20.85 -31.08
CA THR A 47 12.81 -21.69 -31.51
C THR A 47 11.69 -21.65 -30.47
N LEU A 48 10.45 -21.39 -30.90
CA LEU A 48 9.24 -21.46 -30.08
C LEU A 48 8.36 -22.60 -30.56
N GLU A 49 7.95 -23.49 -29.67
CA GLU A 49 6.97 -24.53 -29.96
C GLU A 49 5.60 -24.09 -29.54
N LEU A 50 4.63 -24.04 -30.48
CA LEU A 50 3.27 -23.59 -30.27
C LEU A 50 2.32 -24.78 -30.36
N LYS A 51 1.58 -25.05 -29.27
CA LYS A 51 0.71 -26.21 -29.10
C LYS A 51 -0.72 -25.77 -28.76
N PRO A 52 -1.56 -25.44 -29.76
CA PRO A 52 -2.96 -25.14 -29.50
C PRO A 52 -3.72 -26.36 -28.99
N ILE A 53 -4.74 -26.10 -28.20
CA ILE A 53 -5.78 -27.07 -27.85
C ILE A 53 -7.03 -26.67 -28.62
N VAL A 54 -7.56 -27.59 -29.45
CA VAL A 54 -8.75 -27.36 -30.26
C VAL A 54 -9.86 -28.32 -29.80
N GLN A 55 -10.97 -27.77 -29.37
CA GLN A 55 -12.16 -28.49 -28.93
C GLN A 55 -13.30 -28.30 -29.90
N GLU A 56 -14.36 -29.11 -29.80
CA GLU A 56 -15.59 -29.04 -30.61
C GLU A 56 -15.36 -29.11 -32.14
N ALA A 57 -14.27 -29.81 -32.57
CA ALA A 57 -13.83 -29.84 -33.96
C ALA A 57 -13.44 -31.24 -34.41
N PRO A 58 -14.35 -32.23 -34.49
CA PRO A 58 -14.05 -33.52 -35.02
C PRO A 58 -13.56 -33.40 -36.49
N ASN A 59 -12.48 -34.06 -36.80
CA ASN A 59 -11.84 -34.04 -38.13
C ASN A 59 -11.40 -32.65 -38.60
N ALA A 60 -11.02 -31.74 -37.70
CA ALA A 60 -10.52 -30.43 -38.06
C ALA A 60 -9.22 -30.52 -38.89
N THR A 61 -9.12 -29.65 -39.87
CA THR A 61 -7.88 -29.34 -40.55
C THR A 61 -7.27 -28.04 -40.00
N TYR A 62 -5.95 -27.95 -40.06
CA TYR A 62 -5.23 -26.82 -39.47
C TYR A 62 -4.43 -26.07 -40.52
N SER A 63 -4.21 -24.79 -40.31
CA SER A 63 -3.22 -24.01 -41.05
C SER A 63 -2.57 -22.95 -40.17
N TRP A 64 -1.27 -22.76 -40.36
CA TRP A 64 -0.46 -21.74 -39.74
C TRP A 64 0.04 -20.77 -40.80
N LEU A 65 -0.30 -19.50 -40.69
CA LEU A 65 0.14 -18.47 -41.62
C LEU A 65 1.08 -17.51 -40.91
N LEU A 66 2.33 -17.45 -41.33
CA LEU A 66 3.32 -16.48 -40.87
C LEU A 66 3.36 -15.29 -41.84
N ASN A 67 3.07 -14.11 -41.34
CA ASN A 67 2.98 -12.87 -42.15
C ASN A 67 2.09 -13.02 -43.40
N GLY A 68 1.03 -13.83 -43.26
CA GLY A 68 0.05 -14.07 -44.31
C GLY A 68 0.42 -15.25 -45.27
N VAL A 69 1.58 -15.86 -45.13
CA VAL A 69 2.00 -17.02 -45.92
C VAL A 69 1.78 -18.30 -45.13
N GLU A 70 1.16 -19.32 -45.74
CA GLU A 70 0.95 -20.62 -45.09
C GLU A 70 2.29 -21.39 -44.98
N GLU A 71 2.66 -21.71 -43.72
CA GLU A 71 3.93 -22.38 -43.40
C GLU A 71 3.71 -23.83 -42.95
N SER A 72 2.53 -24.18 -42.41
CA SER A 72 2.27 -25.50 -41.87
C SER A 72 0.79 -25.82 -41.80
N THR A 73 0.45 -27.12 -41.99
CA THR A 73 -0.90 -27.67 -41.75
C THR A 73 -0.95 -28.63 -40.55
N ARG A 74 0.10 -28.68 -39.75
CA ARG A 74 0.18 -29.56 -38.59
C ARG A 74 -0.63 -28.95 -37.41
N PRO A 75 -1.08 -29.78 -36.44
CA PRO A 75 -1.75 -29.29 -35.25
C PRO A 75 -0.85 -28.42 -34.36
N THR A 76 0.47 -28.59 -34.44
CA THR A 76 1.47 -27.78 -33.71
C THR A 76 2.40 -27.09 -34.70
N TYR A 77 3.00 -25.98 -34.27
CA TYR A 77 3.91 -25.19 -35.08
C TYR A 77 5.22 -24.87 -34.35
N ILE A 78 6.33 -24.95 -35.08
CA ILE A 78 7.62 -24.54 -34.57
C ILE A 78 8.03 -23.25 -35.28
N PHE A 79 7.88 -22.13 -34.56
CA PHE A 79 8.37 -20.85 -35.05
C PHE A 79 9.87 -20.75 -34.85
N LYS A 80 10.61 -20.49 -35.92
CA LYS A 80 12.05 -20.20 -35.88
C LYS A 80 12.25 -18.71 -36.05
N ALA A 81 12.68 -18.05 -34.97
CA ALA A 81 12.94 -16.63 -35.01
C ALA A 81 14.06 -16.30 -36.01
N PRO A 82 13.85 -15.31 -36.89
CA PRO A 82 14.92 -14.89 -37.82
C PRO A 82 16.10 -14.26 -37.05
N SER A 83 17.23 -14.12 -37.74
CA SER A 83 18.43 -13.44 -37.20
C SER A 83 18.30 -11.92 -37.13
N VAL A 84 17.23 -11.35 -37.71
CA VAL A 84 16.95 -9.93 -37.73
C VAL A 84 15.75 -9.65 -36.83
N ALA A 85 15.90 -8.66 -35.97
CA ALA A 85 14.81 -8.23 -35.08
C ALA A 85 13.62 -7.68 -35.90
N GLY A 86 12.40 -7.94 -35.43
CA GLY A 86 11.19 -7.47 -36.09
C GLY A 86 9.91 -8.05 -35.48
N GLN A 87 8.77 -7.52 -35.91
CA GLN A 87 7.45 -8.00 -35.55
C GLN A 87 6.93 -9.01 -36.59
N HIS A 88 6.35 -10.09 -36.12
CA HIS A 88 5.77 -11.14 -36.96
C HIS A 88 4.33 -11.40 -36.53
N THR A 89 3.45 -11.61 -37.50
CA THR A 89 2.08 -12.03 -37.26
C THR A 89 1.91 -13.48 -37.62
N LEU A 90 1.51 -14.31 -36.65
CA LEU A 90 1.20 -15.71 -36.89
C LEU A 90 -0.30 -15.92 -36.69
N VAL A 91 -0.95 -16.57 -37.66
CA VAL A 91 -2.37 -16.89 -37.57
C VAL A 91 -2.52 -18.40 -37.56
N PHE A 92 -3.12 -18.93 -36.49
CA PHE A 92 -3.56 -20.32 -36.44
C PHE A 92 -5.03 -20.40 -36.82
N ARG A 93 -5.39 -21.30 -37.71
CA ARG A 93 -6.76 -21.62 -38.12
C ARG A 93 -7.07 -23.08 -37.87
N ALA A 94 -8.26 -23.33 -37.32
CA ALA A 94 -8.86 -24.65 -37.21
C ALA A 94 -10.18 -24.65 -38.02
N SER A 95 -10.28 -25.48 -39.01
CA SER A 95 -11.42 -25.59 -39.93
C SER A 95 -12.10 -26.94 -39.74
N SER A 96 -13.40 -26.93 -39.52
CA SER A 96 -14.27 -28.09 -39.39
C SER A 96 -15.47 -27.97 -40.36
N SER A 97 -16.33 -28.97 -40.41
CA SER A 97 -17.59 -28.91 -41.14
C SER A 97 -18.54 -27.80 -40.63
N SER A 98 -18.34 -27.35 -39.38
CA SER A 98 -19.15 -26.32 -38.73
C SER A 98 -18.63 -24.89 -38.96
N GLY A 99 -17.41 -24.74 -39.50
CA GLY A 99 -16.84 -23.44 -39.81
C GLY A 99 -15.36 -23.33 -39.42
N ILE A 100 -14.85 -22.10 -39.39
CA ILE A 100 -13.45 -21.79 -39.14
C ILE A 100 -13.33 -20.93 -37.87
N ALA A 101 -12.48 -21.36 -36.94
CA ALA A 101 -11.98 -20.51 -35.86
C ALA A 101 -10.54 -20.11 -36.17
N GLN A 102 -10.15 -18.91 -35.75
CA GLN A 102 -8.77 -18.47 -35.89
C GLN A 102 -8.27 -17.74 -34.65
N LYS A 103 -6.98 -17.85 -34.38
CA LYS A 103 -6.24 -17.12 -33.36
C LYS A 103 -5.14 -16.34 -34.05
N VAL A 104 -5.12 -15.03 -33.83
CA VAL A 104 -4.05 -14.15 -34.32
C VAL A 104 -3.06 -13.95 -33.17
N ILE A 105 -1.79 -14.12 -33.48
CA ILE A 105 -0.66 -14.12 -32.55
C ILE A 105 0.36 -13.12 -33.06
N SER A 106 0.81 -12.21 -32.18
CA SER A 106 1.95 -11.33 -32.45
C SER A 106 3.21 -11.95 -31.89
N ILE A 107 4.30 -11.99 -32.67
CA ILE A 107 5.61 -12.48 -32.22
C ILE A 107 6.62 -11.36 -32.42
N GLU A 108 7.20 -10.87 -31.31
CA GLU A 108 8.30 -9.92 -31.33
C GLU A 108 9.62 -10.68 -31.27
N VAL A 109 10.49 -10.44 -32.26
CA VAL A 109 11.85 -11.00 -32.31
C VAL A 109 12.85 -9.87 -32.07
N GLY A 110 13.75 -10.04 -31.10
CA GLY A 110 14.73 -9.02 -30.75
C GLY A 110 16.05 -9.57 -30.24
N LYS A 111 17.04 -8.68 -30.09
CA LYS A 111 18.34 -8.99 -29.47
C LYS A 111 18.29 -8.74 -27.96
N PHE A 112 17.31 -9.30 -27.29
CA PHE A 112 17.13 -9.18 -25.83
C PHE A 112 16.98 -10.57 -25.21
N THR A 113 17.19 -10.65 -23.91
CA THR A 113 16.87 -11.84 -23.12
C THR A 113 15.50 -11.63 -22.47
N PRO A 114 14.47 -12.39 -22.86
CA PRO A 114 13.16 -12.29 -22.21
C PRO A 114 13.22 -12.91 -20.81
N VAL A 115 12.68 -12.17 -19.83
CA VAL A 115 12.57 -12.60 -18.44
C VAL A 115 11.14 -12.39 -17.97
N SER A 116 10.54 -13.41 -17.35
CA SER A 116 9.22 -13.28 -16.74
C SER A 116 9.33 -12.74 -15.33
N ALA A 117 8.44 -11.80 -14.96
CA ALA A 117 8.28 -11.27 -13.62
C ALA A 117 6.82 -11.30 -13.20
N SER A 118 6.55 -11.39 -11.91
CA SER A 118 5.22 -11.11 -11.36
C SER A 118 5.17 -9.65 -10.90
N VAL A 119 4.00 -9.03 -11.03
CA VAL A 119 3.74 -7.69 -10.48
C VAL A 119 3.94 -7.71 -8.97
N ASN A 120 4.54 -6.65 -8.41
CA ASN A 120 4.85 -6.50 -7.00
C ASN A 120 5.76 -7.60 -6.42
N VAL A 121 6.59 -8.20 -7.27
CA VAL A 121 7.61 -9.18 -6.88
C VAL A 121 8.96 -8.74 -7.42
N ILE A 122 9.96 -8.71 -6.55
CA ILE A 122 11.31 -8.33 -6.94
C ILE A 122 11.92 -9.41 -7.85
N LEU A 123 12.42 -8.95 -9.00
CA LEU A 123 13.19 -9.72 -9.95
C LEU A 123 14.67 -9.34 -9.81
N PRO A 124 15.54 -10.21 -9.26
CA PRO A 124 16.99 -10.01 -9.36
C PRO A 124 17.40 -10.08 -10.83
N LEU A 125 18.24 -9.14 -11.27
CA LEU A 125 18.80 -9.14 -12.61
C LEU A 125 20.24 -9.69 -12.55
N GLU A 126 20.54 -10.66 -13.38
CA GLU A 126 21.87 -11.24 -13.41
C GLU A 126 22.85 -10.31 -14.14
N ARG A 127 24.12 -10.33 -13.70
CA ARG A 127 25.20 -9.70 -14.47
C ARG A 127 25.33 -10.40 -15.81
N PRO A 128 25.33 -9.67 -16.97
CA PRO A 128 25.50 -10.31 -18.25
C PRO A 128 26.86 -11.01 -18.37
N ALA A 129 26.86 -12.31 -18.69
CA ALA A 129 28.08 -13.11 -18.79
C ALA A 129 29.08 -12.59 -19.83
N ALA A 130 28.63 -11.79 -20.78
CA ALA A 130 29.50 -11.19 -21.82
C ALA A 130 30.33 -9.99 -21.28
N PHE A 131 30.01 -9.48 -20.08
CA PHE A 131 30.70 -8.34 -19.52
C PHE A 131 31.90 -8.79 -18.67
N PRO A 132 33.06 -8.10 -18.74
CA PRO A 132 34.19 -8.38 -17.86
C PRO A 132 33.83 -8.31 -16.39
N GLU A 133 34.32 -9.24 -15.57
CA GLU A 133 33.98 -9.31 -14.12
C GLU A 133 34.26 -8.00 -13.37
N THR A 134 35.28 -7.26 -13.79
CA THR A 134 35.71 -6.00 -13.16
C THR A 134 35.04 -4.77 -13.77
N ALA A 135 34.20 -4.92 -14.80
CA ALA A 135 33.56 -3.76 -15.43
C ALA A 135 32.46 -3.19 -14.54
N GLU A 136 32.46 -1.88 -14.39
CA GLU A 136 31.32 -1.14 -13.84
C GLU A 136 30.15 -1.21 -14.82
N ILE A 137 28.96 -1.56 -14.31
CA ILE A 137 27.75 -1.69 -15.12
C ILE A 137 26.76 -0.59 -14.77
N ASN A 138 26.37 0.16 -15.79
CA ASN A 138 25.28 1.12 -15.69
C ASN A 138 23.98 0.48 -16.17
N TRP A 139 22.93 0.59 -15.35
CA TRP A 139 21.62 0.02 -15.62
C TRP A 139 20.60 1.13 -15.90
N SER A 140 19.71 0.91 -16.85
CA SER A 140 18.63 1.84 -17.15
C SER A 140 17.41 1.11 -17.74
N VAL A 141 16.22 1.67 -17.51
CA VAL A 141 15.00 1.26 -18.22
C VAL A 141 14.84 2.18 -19.43
N THR A 142 14.97 1.63 -20.63
CA THR A 142 14.97 2.39 -21.89
C THR A 142 13.59 2.48 -22.52
N LYS A 143 12.69 1.52 -22.21
CA LYS A 143 11.31 1.52 -22.66
C LYS A 143 10.45 0.80 -21.61
N ALA A 144 9.32 1.37 -21.27
CA ALA A 144 8.38 0.80 -20.31
C ALA A 144 6.94 1.00 -20.77
N SER A 145 6.08 0.02 -20.51
CA SER A 145 4.63 0.13 -20.72
C SER A 145 3.94 1.00 -19.67
N SER A 146 4.60 1.23 -18.53
CA SER A 146 4.15 2.04 -17.41
C SER A 146 5.35 2.65 -16.71
N ASP A 147 5.17 3.78 -16.06
CA ASP A 147 6.14 4.43 -15.16
C ASP A 147 6.12 3.86 -13.73
N LEU A 148 5.19 2.94 -13.44
CA LEU A 148 5.06 2.29 -12.14
C LEU A 148 6.02 1.10 -12.03
N TYR A 149 7.29 1.38 -11.82
CA TYR A 149 8.36 0.41 -11.60
C TYR A 149 9.51 1.01 -10.79
N ARG A 150 10.36 0.15 -10.25
CA ARG A 150 11.66 0.50 -9.68
C ARG A 150 12.76 -0.34 -10.31
N LEU A 151 13.84 0.32 -10.71
CA LEU A 151 15.14 -0.29 -10.95
C LEU A 151 16.04 0.19 -9.81
N GLY A 152 16.53 -0.71 -9.00
CA GLY A 152 17.32 -0.43 -7.80
C GLY A 152 18.44 -1.44 -7.64
N PHE A 153 19.05 -1.43 -6.44
CA PHE A 153 20.15 -2.33 -6.10
C PHE A 153 19.92 -2.91 -4.71
N SER A 154 20.37 -4.15 -4.51
CA SER A 154 20.44 -4.78 -3.20
C SER A 154 21.55 -4.12 -2.34
N GLU A 155 21.62 -4.48 -1.05
CA GLU A 155 22.74 -4.08 -0.17
C GLU A 155 24.09 -4.60 -0.68
N ALA A 156 24.10 -5.67 -1.48
CA ALA A 156 25.28 -6.22 -2.15
C ALA A 156 25.56 -5.60 -3.52
N ASP A 157 24.88 -4.48 -3.86
CA ASP A 157 24.99 -3.77 -5.14
C ASP A 157 24.57 -4.62 -6.36
N GLU A 158 23.69 -5.60 -6.15
CA GLU A 158 23.10 -6.40 -7.21
C GLU A 158 21.85 -5.70 -7.77
N PRO A 159 21.69 -5.62 -9.11
CA PRO A 159 20.56 -4.92 -9.71
C PRO A 159 19.25 -5.68 -9.49
N LEU A 160 18.22 -4.94 -9.11
CA LEU A 160 16.89 -5.43 -8.84
C LEU A 160 15.86 -4.66 -9.66
N PHE A 161 14.87 -5.36 -10.18
CA PHE A 161 13.73 -4.74 -10.87
C PHE A 161 12.42 -5.19 -10.21
N ILE A 162 11.48 -4.26 -10.05
CA ILE A 162 10.11 -4.55 -9.62
C ILE A 162 9.15 -3.68 -10.42
N ALA A 163 8.05 -4.26 -10.87
CA ALA A 163 6.98 -3.55 -11.55
C ALA A 163 5.70 -3.58 -10.70
N ALA A 164 5.11 -2.42 -10.42
CA ALA A 164 3.81 -2.31 -9.79
C ALA A 164 2.65 -2.50 -10.79
N LYS A 165 2.94 -2.60 -12.09
CA LYS A 165 1.93 -2.79 -13.14
C LYS A 165 2.39 -3.79 -14.18
N ALA A 166 1.45 -4.63 -14.61
CA ALA A 166 1.71 -5.57 -15.70
C ALA A 166 2.08 -4.84 -17.00
N GLY A 167 3.06 -5.36 -17.71
CA GLY A 167 3.55 -4.74 -18.93
C GLY A 167 4.91 -5.24 -19.36
N ARG A 168 5.52 -4.53 -20.28
CA ARG A 168 6.83 -4.80 -20.87
C ARG A 168 7.81 -3.69 -20.49
N TYR A 169 8.99 -4.09 -20.04
CA TYR A 169 10.03 -3.17 -19.59
C TYR A 169 11.37 -3.62 -20.19
N ASN A 170 11.99 -2.74 -20.96
CA ASN A 170 13.31 -2.98 -21.54
C ASN A 170 14.37 -2.44 -20.57
N VAL A 171 15.08 -3.33 -19.91
CA VAL A 171 16.15 -3.00 -18.97
C VAL A 171 17.49 -3.26 -19.66
N LYS A 172 18.30 -2.21 -19.77
CA LYS A 172 19.64 -2.28 -20.40
C LYS A 172 20.74 -2.17 -19.38
N ALA A 173 21.75 -2.98 -19.60
CA ALA A 173 23.03 -2.95 -18.92
C ALA A 173 24.11 -2.48 -19.89
N PHE A 174 24.97 -1.56 -19.46
CA PHE A 174 26.07 -1.00 -20.25
C PHE A 174 27.39 -1.16 -19.48
N ALA A 175 28.42 -1.65 -20.19
CA ALA A 175 29.80 -1.72 -19.69
C ALA A 175 30.76 -1.24 -20.79
N GLY A 176 31.11 0.05 -20.79
CA GLY A 176 31.80 0.71 -21.90
C GLY A 176 30.95 0.66 -23.17
N ASP A 177 31.51 0.06 -24.25
CA ASP A 177 30.82 -0.12 -25.54
C ASP A 177 29.93 -1.39 -25.58
N LEU A 178 29.96 -2.19 -24.53
CA LEU A 178 29.14 -3.40 -24.45
C LEU A 178 27.74 -3.06 -23.97
N GLU A 179 26.75 -3.62 -24.64
CA GLU A 179 25.33 -3.46 -24.30
C GLU A 179 24.66 -4.83 -24.17
N PHE A 180 23.81 -4.97 -23.16
CA PHE A 180 22.95 -6.14 -22.98
C PHE A 180 21.56 -5.66 -22.62
N GLU A 181 20.53 -6.35 -23.15
CA GLU A 181 19.13 -5.97 -22.92
C GLU A 181 18.32 -7.13 -22.38
N TYR A 182 17.64 -6.89 -21.26
CA TYR A 182 16.55 -7.73 -20.76
C TYR A 182 15.22 -7.17 -21.23
N LEU A 183 14.33 -8.04 -21.68
CA LEU A 183 12.92 -7.71 -21.87
C LEU A 183 12.14 -8.34 -20.73
N VAL A 184 11.82 -7.55 -19.71
CA VAL A 184 11.03 -7.99 -18.57
C VAL A 184 9.55 -7.97 -18.93
N LEU A 185 8.90 -9.12 -18.76
CA LEU A 185 7.47 -9.33 -18.95
C LEU A 185 6.83 -9.48 -17.59
N ALA A 186 6.33 -8.36 -17.05
CA ALA A 186 5.60 -8.35 -15.79
C ALA A 186 4.14 -8.74 -16.03
N ARG A 187 3.65 -9.74 -15.30
CA ARG A 187 2.28 -10.25 -15.36
C ARG A 187 1.66 -10.24 -13.97
N ALA A 188 0.34 -10.18 -13.90
CA ALA A 188 -0.36 -10.44 -12.64
C ALA A 188 0.02 -11.84 -12.14
N GLY A 189 0.26 -11.97 -10.83
CA GLY A 189 0.51 -13.25 -10.19
C GLY A 189 -0.73 -14.16 -10.24
N GLU A 190 -0.55 -15.43 -9.91
CA GLU A 190 -1.66 -16.39 -9.81
C GLU A 190 -2.58 -16.05 -8.61
N THR A 191 -2.02 -15.47 -7.55
CA THR A 191 -2.75 -15.03 -6.36
C THR A 191 -3.24 -13.60 -6.57
N VAL A 192 -4.53 -13.38 -6.29
CA VAL A 192 -5.12 -12.03 -6.33
C VAL A 192 -4.61 -11.25 -5.11
N GLN A 193 -3.83 -10.21 -5.36
CA GLN A 193 -3.36 -9.27 -4.35
C GLN A 193 -4.41 -8.21 -4.05
N THR A 194 -4.37 -7.64 -2.85
CA THR A 194 -5.27 -6.56 -2.44
C THR A 194 -4.48 -5.31 -2.05
N PRO A 195 -4.99 -4.09 -2.33
CA PRO A 195 -4.28 -2.85 -1.99
C PRO A 195 -4.36 -2.50 -0.50
N TYR A 196 -4.83 -3.41 0.35
CA TYR A 196 -5.15 -3.15 1.75
C TYR A 196 -4.26 -3.96 2.69
N ILE A 197 -4.27 -3.61 3.98
CA ILE A 197 -3.65 -4.43 5.03
C ILE A 197 -4.16 -5.86 4.93
N SER A 198 -3.24 -6.83 4.90
CA SER A 198 -3.55 -8.26 4.87
C SER A 198 -3.36 -8.95 6.21
N ASN A 199 -2.48 -8.41 7.07
CA ASN A 199 -2.19 -9.00 8.38
C ASN A 199 -1.77 -7.95 9.41
N VAL A 200 -2.01 -8.24 10.69
CA VAL A 200 -1.48 -7.49 11.85
C VAL A 200 -0.59 -8.43 12.64
N PHE A 201 0.63 -8.00 12.91
CA PHE A 201 1.66 -8.80 13.58
C PHE A 201 1.78 -8.50 15.06
N ASP A 202 1.57 -7.23 15.44
CA ASP A 202 1.68 -6.79 16.83
C ASP A 202 0.86 -5.52 17.09
N TYR A 203 0.38 -5.37 18.31
CA TYR A 203 -0.37 -4.21 18.78
C TYR A 203 -0.18 -4.01 20.28
N LEU A 204 0.43 -2.89 20.64
CA LEU A 204 0.58 -2.50 22.04
C LEU A 204 0.40 -0.98 22.17
N PRO A 205 -0.82 -0.49 22.47
CA PRO A 205 -1.05 0.92 22.68
C PRO A 205 -0.41 1.38 24.01
N ALA A 206 0.10 2.59 24.04
CA ALA A 206 0.47 3.22 25.30
C ALA A 206 -0.78 3.67 26.07
N PRO A 207 -0.68 3.87 27.39
CA PRO A 207 -1.84 4.29 28.19
C PRO A 207 -2.51 5.55 27.63
N GLY A 208 -3.86 5.49 27.42
CA GLY A 208 -4.62 6.55 26.80
C GLY A 208 -6.13 6.38 26.95
N GLN A 209 -6.88 7.46 26.66
CA GLN A 209 -8.31 7.55 26.93
C GLN A 209 -9.18 6.64 26.07
N PHE A 210 -8.70 6.19 24.89
CA PHE A 210 -9.40 5.24 24.00
C PHE A 210 -8.87 3.83 24.09
N VAL A 211 -7.80 3.60 24.85
CA VAL A 211 -7.26 2.25 25.12
C VAL A 211 -8.33 1.41 25.83
N ASN A 212 -8.38 0.12 25.48
CA ASN A 212 -9.45 -0.82 25.88
C ASN A 212 -10.83 -0.58 25.24
N LYS A 213 -10.95 0.42 24.37
CA LYS A 213 -12.16 0.75 23.61
C LYS A 213 -11.99 0.58 22.09
N LEU A 214 -10.80 0.89 21.58
CA LEU A 214 -10.46 0.85 20.16
C LEU A 214 -9.13 0.10 19.94
N PRO A 215 -9.19 -1.24 19.77
CA PRO A 215 -10.35 -2.14 19.79
C PRO A 215 -10.88 -2.43 21.20
N GLN A 216 -12.13 -2.92 21.29
CA GLN A 216 -12.79 -3.19 22.57
C GLN A 216 -12.16 -4.41 23.27
N TYR A 217 -11.57 -4.17 24.43
CA TYR A 217 -11.14 -5.24 25.34
C TYR A 217 -12.35 -5.92 26.01
N ALA A 218 -12.30 -7.22 26.15
CA ALA A 218 -13.19 -8.01 27.00
C ALA A 218 -12.39 -8.70 28.11
N GLU A 219 -13.01 -8.91 29.27
CA GLU A 219 -12.33 -9.57 30.40
C GLU A 219 -11.80 -10.95 30.00
N GLY A 220 -10.51 -11.17 30.22
CA GLY A 220 -9.81 -12.40 29.86
C GLY A 220 -9.09 -12.36 28.50
N ASP A 221 -9.26 -11.32 27.70
CA ASP A 221 -8.49 -11.18 26.47
C ASP A 221 -6.98 -11.18 26.76
N THR A 222 -6.25 -11.93 25.96
CA THR A 222 -4.79 -11.98 25.93
C THR A 222 -4.22 -10.94 24.97
N HIS A 223 -2.89 -10.83 24.90
CA HIS A 223 -2.24 -10.02 23.87
C HIS A 223 -2.60 -10.48 22.46
N GLU A 224 -2.58 -11.78 22.20
CA GLU A 224 -2.91 -12.38 20.92
C GLU A 224 -4.38 -12.11 20.54
N ASP A 225 -5.31 -12.14 21.52
CA ASP A 225 -6.70 -11.77 21.28
C ASP A 225 -6.84 -10.31 20.85
N MET A 226 -6.07 -9.40 21.46
CA MET A 226 -6.09 -7.99 21.10
C MET A 226 -5.43 -7.73 19.74
N VAL A 227 -4.37 -8.45 19.37
CA VAL A 227 -3.81 -8.42 18.02
C VAL A 227 -4.86 -8.93 17.00
N ALA A 228 -5.56 -10.01 17.29
CA ALA A 228 -6.64 -10.52 16.43
C ALA A 228 -7.81 -9.53 16.27
N LYS A 229 -8.21 -8.84 17.34
CA LYS A 229 -9.21 -7.77 17.29
C LYS A 229 -8.74 -6.57 16.49
N THR A 230 -7.46 -6.20 16.62
CA THR A 230 -6.83 -5.16 15.80
C THR A 230 -6.85 -5.55 14.32
N ALA A 231 -6.53 -6.80 13.99
CA ALA A 231 -6.63 -7.32 12.63
C ALA A 231 -8.08 -7.27 12.10
N ALA A 232 -9.06 -7.63 12.90
CA ALA A 232 -10.48 -7.55 12.53
C ALA A 232 -10.93 -6.09 12.23
N ASN A 233 -10.27 -5.10 12.83
CA ASN A 233 -10.55 -3.69 12.59
C ASN A 233 -9.80 -3.12 11.37
N LEU A 234 -8.61 -3.62 11.04
CA LEU A 234 -7.73 -2.98 10.06
C LEU A 234 -7.62 -3.73 8.73
N VAL A 235 -7.79 -5.06 8.71
CA VAL A 235 -7.57 -5.87 7.52
C VAL A 235 -8.69 -5.69 6.49
N GLY A 236 -8.30 -5.55 5.22
CA GLY A 236 -9.21 -5.49 4.09
C GLY A 236 -9.71 -4.09 3.73
N GLY A 237 -10.68 -4.03 2.82
CA GLY A 237 -11.14 -2.78 2.19
C GLY A 237 -12.20 -1.99 2.98
N ASN A 238 -12.67 -2.49 4.13
CA ASN A 238 -13.65 -1.83 4.99
C ASN A 238 -13.17 -1.75 6.45
N PRO A 239 -12.01 -1.15 6.69
CA PRO A 239 -11.48 -1.05 8.03
C PRO A 239 -12.33 -0.13 8.90
N THR A 240 -12.21 -0.34 10.20
CA THR A 240 -12.68 0.60 11.22
C THR A 240 -11.49 1.38 11.76
N MET A 241 -11.40 1.58 13.06
CA MET A 241 -10.32 2.37 13.66
C MET A 241 -9.78 1.71 14.93
N ILE A 242 -8.48 1.89 15.16
CA ILE A 242 -7.83 1.56 16.43
C ILE A 242 -7.10 2.80 16.95
N THR A 243 -6.87 2.84 18.28
CA THR A 243 -6.05 3.88 18.91
C THR A 243 -4.66 3.33 19.26
N LEU A 244 -3.64 4.17 19.16
CA LEU A 244 -2.31 3.86 19.67
C LEU A 244 -2.09 4.41 21.09
N GLY A 245 -3.02 5.22 21.59
CA GLY A 245 -2.93 5.83 22.91
C GLY A 245 -1.83 6.88 22.99
N GLY A 246 -1.19 7.02 24.16
CA GLY A 246 -0.11 7.97 24.39
C GLY A 246 1.16 7.68 23.59
N TRP A 247 2.21 8.49 23.82
CA TRP A 247 3.47 8.39 23.09
C TRP A 247 4.05 6.96 23.13
N GLY A 248 4.49 6.50 21.98
CA GLY A 248 5.19 5.22 21.79
C GLY A 248 4.29 4.01 21.58
N GLY A 249 2.97 4.09 21.89
CA GLY A 249 2.05 3.01 21.57
C GLY A 249 2.00 2.74 20.07
N TYR A 250 1.90 1.47 19.66
CA TYR A 250 2.15 1.09 18.27
C TYR A 250 1.27 -0.04 17.75
N VAL A 251 1.25 -0.16 16.42
CA VAL A 251 0.75 -1.29 15.65
C VAL A 251 1.75 -1.67 14.57
N THR A 252 1.88 -2.97 14.30
CA THR A 252 2.68 -3.53 13.19
C THR A 252 1.78 -4.35 12.29
N PHE A 253 1.78 -4.04 10.99
CA PHE A 253 0.96 -4.72 9.99
C PHE A 253 1.71 -4.91 8.68
N GLY A 254 1.13 -5.67 7.76
CA GLY A 254 1.73 -5.95 6.45
C GLY A 254 0.70 -6.13 5.35
N PHE A 255 1.22 -6.23 4.14
CA PHE A 255 0.47 -6.44 2.91
C PHE A 255 0.67 -7.88 2.39
N ASP A 256 -0.15 -8.32 1.43
CA ASP A 256 -0.01 -9.63 0.78
C ASP A 256 0.96 -9.60 -0.42
N HIS A 257 1.65 -8.48 -0.59
CA HIS A 257 2.62 -8.21 -1.65
C HIS A 257 3.60 -7.13 -1.21
N THR A 258 4.69 -6.97 -1.97
CA THR A 258 5.61 -5.84 -1.79
C THR A 258 5.04 -4.58 -2.44
N ILE A 259 4.78 -3.53 -1.66
CA ILE A 259 4.47 -2.21 -2.24
C ILE A 259 5.73 -1.70 -2.92
N THR A 260 5.65 -1.49 -4.23
CA THR A 260 6.79 -1.02 -5.02
C THR A 260 7.15 0.43 -4.69
N ASN A 261 8.41 0.70 -4.43
CA ASN A 261 8.95 2.05 -4.33
C ASN A 261 9.10 2.65 -5.73
N VAL A 262 8.14 3.44 -6.18
CA VAL A 262 8.16 4.06 -7.51
C VAL A 262 8.87 5.41 -7.46
N SER A 263 9.96 5.54 -8.22
CA SER A 263 10.79 6.74 -8.19
C SER A 263 9.99 8.02 -8.46
N GLY A 264 10.10 8.99 -7.55
CA GLY A 264 9.43 10.30 -7.67
C GLY A 264 7.93 10.29 -7.37
N LYS A 265 7.40 9.18 -6.84
CA LYS A 265 5.99 9.04 -6.42
C LYS A 265 5.89 8.76 -4.93
N ARG A 266 4.72 9.01 -4.38
CA ARG A 266 4.33 8.51 -3.06
C ARG A 266 3.63 7.17 -3.24
N ASP A 267 4.01 6.18 -2.46
CA ASP A 267 3.71 4.79 -2.75
C ASP A 267 2.54 4.23 -1.94
N PHE A 268 2.41 4.68 -0.69
CA PHE A 268 1.37 4.18 0.19
C PHE A 268 0.77 5.27 1.07
N ARG A 269 -0.31 4.93 1.75
CA ARG A 269 -0.97 5.78 2.74
C ARG A 269 -1.42 4.95 3.91
N VAL A 270 -1.19 5.43 5.13
CA VAL A 270 -1.85 4.92 6.33
C VAL A 270 -2.96 5.90 6.69
N LEU A 271 -4.15 5.37 6.92
CA LEU A 271 -5.35 6.15 7.21
C LEU A 271 -5.43 6.44 8.72
N GLY A 272 -5.79 7.66 9.05
CA GLY A 272 -6.09 8.12 10.41
C GLY A 272 -7.44 8.81 10.48
N ASN A 273 -7.64 9.66 11.50
CA ASN A 273 -8.85 10.45 11.68
C ASN A 273 -8.59 11.97 11.67
N ALA A 274 -7.38 12.39 11.28
CA ALA A 274 -7.02 13.81 11.22
C ALA A 274 -8.01 14.65 10.42
N PHE A 275 -8.35 15.81 10.94
CA PHE A 275 -9.23 16.79 10.27
C PHE A 275 -8.76 18.22 10.50
N GLY A 276 -9.15 19.13 9.59
CA GLY A 276 -8.93 20.57 9.75
C GLY A 276 -9.97 21.21 10.64
N ALA A 277 -9.58 22.15 11.49
CA ALA A 277 -10.51 22.95 12.28
C ALA A 277 -11.35 23.86 11.37
N ASN A 278 -12.67 23.90 11.59
CA ASN A 278 -13.60 24.73 10.84
C ASN A 278 -13.34 26.24 11.03
N ALA A 279 -12.67 26.60 12.11
CA ALA A 279 -12.30 27.97 12.45
C ALA A 279 -10.88 27.94 13.03
N ASN A 280 -9.88 27.87 12.18
CA ASN A 280 -8.53 28.23 12.59
C ASN A 280 -8.53 29.67 13.09
N PRO A 281 -7.67 30.03 14.07
CA PRO A 281 -7.76 31.32 14.74
C PRO A 281 -7.64 32.52 13.78
N ARG A 282 -7.14 32.30 12.57
CA ARG A 282 -6.99 33.33 11.53
C ARG A 282 -6.88 32.70 10.14
N PRO A 283 -7.22 33.43 9.07
CA PRO A 283 -7.18 32.93 7.69
C PRO A 283 -5.82 32.45 7.19
N ASP A 284 -4.73 33.01 7.74
CA ASP A 284 -3.34 32.70 7.41
C ASP A 284 -2.69 31.64 8.35
N ALA A 285 -3.48 31.06 9.25
CA ALA A 285 -2.98 30.02 10.13
C ALA A 285 -2.53 28.78 9.32
N PRO A 286 -1.47 28.08 9.75
CA PRO A 286 -1.12 26.79 9.20
C PRO A 286 -2.27 25.79 9.27
N PHE A 287 -2.22 24.72 8.45
CA PHE A 287 -3.21 23.66 8.56
C PHE A 287 -3.14 22.99 9.94
N GLY A 288 -4.30 22.88 10.61
CA GLY A 288 -4.42 22.30 11.92
C GLY A 288 -5.87 22.02 12.28
N GLY A 289 -6.05 21.22 13.30
CA GLY A 289 -7.33 20.77 13.84
C GLY A 289 -7.08 19.67 14.85
N SER A 290 -7.23 18.40 14.44
CA SER A 290 -6.77 17.22 15.15
C SER A 290 -5.72 16.55 14.28
N CYS A 291 -4.46 16.99 14.41
CA CYS A 291 -3.31 16.40 13.71
C CYS A 291 -2.43 15.74 14.77
N GLU A 292 -2.48 14.40 14.84
CA GLU A 292 -1.90 13.58 15.91
C GLU A 292 -0.83 12.63 15.34
N PRO A 293 0.35 13.18 14.96
CA PRO A 293 1.29 12.54 14.06
C PRO A 293 1.88 11.25 14.62
N GLY A 294 1.62 10.15 13.90
CA GLY A 294 2.26 8.85 14.10
C GLY A 294 3.52 8.71 13.26
N ILE A 295 4.60 8.27 13.89
CA ILE A 295 5.86 7.95 13.20
C ILE A 295 5.72 6.62 12.47
N ILE A 296 6.31 6.55 11.28
CA ILE A 296 6.26 5.39 10.41
C ILE A 296 7.63 4.72 10.35
N MET A 297 7.66 3.42 10.61
CA MET A 297 8.77 2.55 10.26
C MET A 297 8.30 1.61 9.16
N VAL A 298 9.16 1.29 8.22
CA VAL A 298 8.90 0.37 7.12
C VAL A 298 9.92 -0.75 7.10
N ALA A 299 9.52 -1.93 6.64
CA ALA A 299 10.43 -3.06 6.48
C ALA A 299 10.18 -3.75 5.14
N TYR A 300 11.28 -4.24 4.56
CA TYR A 300 11.28 -5.12 3.41
C TYR A 300 11.68 -6.52 3.88
N ASP A 301 10.86 -7.53 3.57
CA ASP A 301 11.10 -8.96 3.93
C ASP A 301 12.29 -9.52 3.13
N LYS A 302 13.51 -9.31 3.62
CA LYS A 302 14.75 -9.71 2.95
C LYS A 302 14.92 -11.22 2.87
N ASN A 303 14.50 -11.92 3.92
CA ASN A 303 14.66 -13.36 4.05
C ASN A 303 13.43 -14.14 3.55
N LYS A 304 12.35 -13.46 3.15
CA LYS A 304 11.09 -14.00 2.63
C LYS A 304 10.39 -14.96 3.58
N ASN A 305 10.46 -14.67 4.89
CA ASN A 305 9.81 -15.49 5.91
C ASN A 305 8.35 -15.07 6.21
N GLY A 306 7.88 -13.96 5.62
CA GLY A 306 6.54 -13.41 5.79
C GLY A 306 6.32 -12.74 7.14
N LYS A 307 7.39 -12.31 7.83
CA LYS A 307 7.36 -11.67 9.15
C LYS A 307 8.32 -10.50 9.19
N PRO A 308 7.99 -9.42 9.94
CA PRO A 308 8.88 -8.31 10.13
C PRO A 308 9.96 -8.64 11.19
N ASP A 309 11.20 -8.78 10.76
CA ASP A 309 12.34 -9.05 11.65
C ASP A 309 12.98 -7.74 12.16
N ASP A 310 13.66 -7.80 13.32
CA ASP A 310 14.16 -6.60 14.01
C ASP A 310 15.24 -5.83 13.23
N ASP A 311 15.95 -6.47 12.31
CA ASP A 311 17.02 -5.88 11.49
C ASP A 311 16.54 -5.36 10.12
N GLU A 312 15.26 -5.52 9.81
CA GLU A 312 14.66 -5.10 8.53
C GLU A 312 14.02 -3.71 8.59
N TRP A 313 13.96 -3.07 9.75
CA TRP A 313 13.26 -1.81 9.96
C TRP A 313 14.07 -0.57 9.58
N TYR A 314 13.43 0.31 8.83
CA TYR A 314 13.90 1.64 8.42
C TYR A 314 12.89 2.70 8.85
N GLU A 315 13.38 3.88 9.22
CA GLU A 315 12.55 5.02 9.58
C GLU A 315 12.13 5.78 8.31
N ILE A 316 10.85 6.14 8.18
CA ILE A 316 10.42 7.17 7.23
C ILE A 316 10.81 8.53 7.83
N LYS A 317 11.70 9.26 7.15
CA LYS A 317 12.14 10.58 7.57
C LYS A 317 11.01 11.60 7.37
N GLY A 318 10.25 11.85 8.42
CA GLY A 318 9.25 12.91 8.45
C GLY A 318 9.88 14.30 8.63
N SER A 319 9.13 15.35 8.31
CA SER A 319 9.61 16.74 8.32
C SER A 319 10.10 17.24 9.69
N GLY A 320 9.59 16.67 10.79
CA GLY A 320 9.95 17.02 12.17
C GLY A 320 10.89 16.02 12.86
N ASN A 321 11.39 14.98 12.20
CA ASN A 321 12.17 13.91 12.83
C ASN A 321 13.54 14.36 13.38
N LEU A 322 14.07 15.48 12.90
CA LEU A 322 15.32 16.07 13.39
C LEU A 322 15.06 17.35 14.19
N THR A 323 14.21 18.22 13.69
CA THR A 323 13.81 19.49 14.28
C THR A 323 12.47 19.94 13.71
N ALA A 324 11.68 20.64 14.51
CA ALA A 324 10.42 21.25 14.08
C ALA A 324 10.58 22.73 13.65
N GLU A 325 11.80 23.30 13.64
CA GLU A 325 12.04 24.70 13.35
C GLU A 325 11.53 25.17 11.97
N ASN A 326 11.41 24.25 11.03
CA ASN A 326 10.88 24.52 9.68
C ASN A 326 9.37 24.35 9.56
N GLU A 327 8.67 23.95 10.64
CA GLU A 327 7.23 23.81 10.63
C GLU A 327 6.55 25.19 10.79
N ALA A 328 5.52 25.44 10.00
CA ALA A 328 4.86 26.73 9.94
C ALA A 328 4.24 27.21 11.28
N TRP A 329 3.98 26.25 12.19
CA TRP A 329 3.44 26.51 13.53
C TRP A 329 4.51 26.64 14.62
N TYR A 330 5.80 26.48 14.31
CA TYR A 330 6.88 26.40 15.30
C TYR A 330 6.90 27.62 16.26
N GLU A 331 6.91 28.83 15.73
CA GLU A 331 6.97 30.06 16.51
C GLU A 331 5.70 30.24 17.41
N MET A 332 4.56 29.70 16.93
CA MET A 332 3.33 29.69 17.71
C MET A 332 3.47 28.75 18.91
N ALA A 333 4.06 27.57 18.70
CA ALA A 333 4.33 26.59 19.76
C ALA A 333 5.34 27.14 20.81
N VAL A 334 6.40 27.80 20.36
CA VAL A 334 7.35 28.49 21.26
C VAL A 334 6.64 29.52 22.11
N THR A 335 5.78 30.36 21.50
CA THR A 335 4.98 31.38 22.21
C THR A 335 4.02 30.73 23.21
N ASN A 336 3.42 29.60 22.85
CA ASN A 336 2.54 28.81 23.74
C ASN A 336 3.31 28.04 24.82
N LYS A 337 4.65 28.10 24.83
CA LYS A 337 5.56 27.39 25.75
C LYS A 337 5.48 25.87 25.65
N ASN A 338 5.23 25.34 24.46
CA ASN A 338 5.31 23.92 24.18
C ASN A 338 6.76 23.44 24.23
N ASP A 339 6.97 22.14 24.45
CA ASP A 339 8.27 21.51 24.23
C ASP A 339 8.47 21.28 22.74
N VAL A 340 9.18 22.19 22.07
CA VAL A 340 9.41 22.18 20.62
C VAL A 340 10.64 21.37 20.20
N ARG A 341 11.24 20.61 21.13
CA ARG A 341 12.38 19.75 20.86
C ARG A 341 11.95 18.42 20.25
N THR A 342 12.72 17.93 19.30
CA THR A 342 12.64 16.54 18.84
C THR A 342 13.73 15.72 19.51
N PHE A 343 13.37 14.57 20.05
CA PHE A 343 14.30 13.62 20.67
C PHE A 343 14.34 12.32 19.86
N ARG A 344 15.50 11.97 19.31
CA ARG A 344 15.63 10.78 18.47
C ARG A 344 15.76 9.48 19.30
N ASP A 345 16.40 9.54 20.44
CA ASP A 345 16.59 8.41 21.35
C ASP A 345 15.79 8.66 22.63
N TYR A 346 14.47 8.69 22.50
CA TYR A 346 13.57 8.89 23.63
C TYR A 346 13.10 7.54 24.16
N GLU A 347 13.02 7.45 25.49
CA GLU A 347 12.48 6.28 26.18
C GLU A 347 11.53 6.78 27.27
N MET A 348 10.32 6.25 27.29
CA MET A 348 9.32 6.57 28.31
C MET A 348 8.76 5.28 28.88
N THR A 349 8.69 5.25 30.22
CA THR A 349 8.09 4.16 30.99
C THR A 349 6.81 4.63 31.65
N TYR A 350 5.70 3.96 31.37
CA TYR A 350 4.42 4.16 32.03
C TYR A 350 4.22 3.11 33.11
N TYR A 351 3.68 3.53 34.24
CA TYR A 351 3.42 2.66 35.40
C TYR A 351 1.92 2.40 35.54
N ARG A 352 1.54 1.16 35.87
CA ARG A 352 0.16 0.80 36.14
C ARG A 352 -0.42 1.70 37.21
N PRO A 353 -1.64 2.25 37.06
CA PRO A 353 -2.25 3.10 38.06
C PRO A 353 -2.56 2.30 39.35
N VAL A 354 -2.36 2.96 40.49
CA VAL A 354 -2.67 2.36 41.79
C VAL A 354 -4.14 2.56 42.21
N THR A 355 -4.86 3.44 41.50
CA THR A 355 -6.29 3.69 41.72
C THR A 355 -7.00 3.94 40.40
N GLU A 356 -8.22 3.39 40.30
CA GLU A 356 -9.17 3.64 39.21
C GLU A 356 -10.37 4.45 39.72
N GLU A 357 -10.42 4.76 41.01
CA GLU A 357 -11.50 5.54 41.59
C GLU A 357 -11.50 6.96 41.03
N LYS A 358 -12.72 7.45 40.80
CA LYS A 358 -12.92 8.84 40.35
C LYS A 358 -12.63 9.80 41.48
N ASP A 359 -11.73 10.72 41.22
CA ASP A 359 -11.64 11.95 42.01
C ASP A 359 -12.94 12.77 41.81
N LYS A 360 -13.15 13.84 42.54
CA LYS A 360 -14.38 14.65 42.38
C LYS A 360 -14.52 15.11 40.94
N PRO A 361 -15.67 14.86 40.29
CA PRO A 361 -15.89 15.37 38.95
C PRO A 361 -15.74 16.89 38.94
N GLY A 362 -14.88 17.38 38.09
CA GLY A 362 -14.73 18.82 37.88
C GLY A 362 -15.96 19.45 37.23
N THR A 363 -16.08 20.75 37.30
CA THR A 363 -17.06 21.52 36.54
C THR A 363 -16.49 21.97 35.20
N ILE A 364 -17.29 21.94 34.16
CA ILE A 364 -16.89 22.06 32.73
C ILE A 364 -16.18 23.38 32.31
N ASN A 365 -15.89 24.30 33.23
CA ASN A 365 -15.40 25.63 32.87
C ASN A 365 -13.93 25.93 33.21
N SER A 366 -13.15 24.94 33.56
CA SER A 366 -11.71 25.08 33.83
C SER A 366 -10.95 23.83 33.43
N PRO A 367 -9.75 23.90 32.83
CA PRO A 367 -8.95 22.76 32.46
C PRO A 367 -8.74 21.76 33.60
N SER A 368 -8.59 22.23 34.81
CA SER A 368 -8.48 21.41 36.02
C SER A 368 -9.77 20.68 36.39
N ASN A 369 -10.91 21.11 35.86
CA ASN A 369 -12.24 20.57 36.17
C ASN A 369 -12.69 19.45 35.26
N PHE A 370 -11.92 19.16 34.19
CA PHE A 370 -12.15 17.98 33.31
C PHE A 370 -11.46 16.72 33.84
N ALA A 371 -10.58 16.87 34.81
CA ALA A 371 -9.88 15.74 35.40
C ALA A 371 -10.75 14.99 36.39
N THR A 372 -10.78 13.66 36.28
CA THR A 372 -11.35 12.76 37.28
C THR A 372 -10.27 12.36 38.29
N ILE A 373 -9.06 12.05 37.78
CA ILE A 373 -7.90 11.75 38.59
C ILE A 373 -6.70 12.50 38.00
N HIS A 374 -6.11 13.42 38.78
CA HIS A 374 -5.00 14.28 38.32
C HIS A 374 -3.65 13.57 38.26
N LYS A 375 -3.44 12.53 39.08
CA LYS A 375 -2.22 11.72 39.13
C LYS A 375 -2.57 10.27 38.83
N TYR A 376 -2.98 10.02 37.58
CA TYR A 376 -3.54 8.74 37.23
C TYR A 376 -2.46 7.74 36.81
N ILE A 377 -1.83 7.92 35.65
CA ILE A 377 -0.74 7.05 35.20
C ILE A 377 0.57 7.79 35.28
N ARG A 378 1.40 7.39 36.24
CA ARG A 378 2.76 7.93 36.36
C ARG A 378 3.59 7.48 35.16
N TRP A 379 4.42 8.39 34.65
CA TRP A 379 5.46 8.09 33.68
C TRP A 379 6.80 8.69 34.07
N THR A 380 7.88 8.08 33.57
CA THR A 380 9.26 8.59 33.67
C THR A 380 9.93 8.44 32.30
N ASP A 381 10.90 9.31 32.01
CA ASP A 381 11.66 9.24 30.75
C ASP A 381 13.19 9.13 31.01
N ASN A 382 13.92 8.89 29.89
CA ASN A 382 15.40 8.84 29.92
C ASN A 382 16.07 10.23 29.91
N LYS A 383 15.30 11.31 29.97
CA LYS A 383 15.79 12.70 30.12
C LYS A 383 15.69 13.19 31.57
N GLY A 384 15.27 12.31 32.50
CA GLY A 384 15.12 12.61 33.91
C GLY A 384 13.82 13.35 34.25
N GLN A 385 12.85 13.33 33.36
CA GLN A 385 11.54 13.92 33.61
C GLN A 385 10.58 12.85 34.14
N GLU A 386 9.59 13.28 34.90
CA GLU A 386 8.46 12.47 35.33
C GLU A 386 7.17 13.29 35.32
N GLY A 387 6.06 12.61 35.17
CA GLY A 387 4.76 13.22 35.17
C GLY A 387 3.64 12.22 35.31
N TYR A 388 2.43 12.67 35.02
CA TYR A 388 1.24 11.85 35.09
C TYR A 388 0.35 12.11 33.87
N LYS A 389 -0.22 11.04 33.27
CA LYS A 389 -1.41 11.15 32.44
C LYS A 389 -2.61 11.34 33.35
N ILE A 390 -3.53 12.19 32.89
CA ILE A 390 -4.72 12.59 33.64
C ILE A 390 -5.91 11.79 33.14
N LYS A 391 -6.67 11.18 34.06
CA LYS A 391 -7.96 10.57 33.69
C LYS A 391 -9.01 11.67 33.60
N ASN A 392 -9.63 11.83 32.44
CA ASN A 392 -10.66 12.84 32.25
C ASN A 392 -12.07 12.35 32.67
N VAL A 393 -13.05 13.24 32.78
CA VAL A 393 -14.41 12.94 33.23
C VAL A 393 -15.23 12.15 32.19
N PHE A 394 -14.79 12.11 30.93
CA PHE A 394 -15.56 11.56 29.82
C PHE A 394 -15.28 10.05 29.60
N HIS A 395 -14.14 9.53 30.10
CA HIS A 395 -13.70 8.16 29.88
C HIS A 395 -13.56 7.41 31.21
N ASN A 396 -14.39 6.38 31.39
CA ASN A 396 -14.49 5.67 32.67
C ASN A 396 -13.63 4.40 32.76
N GLN A 397 -13.22 3.83 31.63
CA GLN A 397 -12.38 2.62 31.58
C GLN A 397 -10.96 2.91 32.10
N THR A 398 -10.22 1.86 32.39
CA THR A 398 -8.76 2.01 32.59
C THR A 398 -8.08 2.47 31.30
N TYR A 399 -7.08 3.36 31.43
CA TYR A 399 -6.24 3.81 30.28
C TYR A 399 -5.04 2.89 30.08
N TYR A 400 -4.65 2.13 31.09
CA TYR A 400 -3.58 1.14 30.96
C TYR A 400 -4.12 -0.07 30.19
N PRO A 401 -3.38 -0.63 29.21
CA PRO A 401 -3.82 -1.82 28.48
C PRO A 401 -4.17 -2.94 29.43
N ALA A 402 -5.44 -3.36 29.48
CA ALA A 402 -5.96 -4.24 30.53
C ALA A 402 -5.40 -5.66 30.45
N TRP A 403 -4.99 -6.12 29.27
CA TRP A 403 -4.38 -7.43 29.03
C TRP A 403 -2.89 -7.52 29.42
N VAL A 404 -2.20 -6.39 29.55
CA VAL A 404 -0.81 -6.36 29.98
C VAL A 404 -0.76 -6.69 31.47
N LYS A 405 0.07 -7.64 31.87
CA LYS A 405 0.18 -8.09 33.27
C LYS A 405 1.26 -7.32 34.04
N ASP A 406 2.24 -6.79 33.32
CA ASP A 406 3.35 -6.06 33.93
C ASP A 406 2.90 -4.72 34.54
N ASP A 407 3.51 -4.32 35.63
CA ASP A 407 3.23 -3.05 36.32
C ASP A 407 3.82 -1.83 35.62
N LYS A 408 4.58 -2.04 34.56
CA LYS A 408 5.15 -0.97 33.73
C LYS A 408 5.30 -1.43 32.29
N ILE A 409 5.20 -0.46 31.37
CA ILE A 409 5.47 -0.63 29.94
C ILE A 409 6.47 0.46 29.53
N THR A 410 7.50 0.08 28.78
CA THR A 410 8.52 1.02 28.27
C THR A 410 8.49 1.04 26.75
N TYR A 411 8.45 2.24 26.19
CA TYR A 411 8.54 2.49 24.76
C TYR A 411 9.82 3.24 24.41
N LYS A 412 10.32 3.03 23.19
CA LYS A 412 11.52 3.69 22.66
C LYS A 412 11.26 4.17 21.25
N GLY A 413 11.78 5.34 20.90
CA GLY A 413 11.64 5.88 19.55
C GLY A 413 11.94 7.36 19.47
N ILE A 414 11.39 8.01 18.46
CA ILE A 414 11.45 9.44 18.30
C ILE A 414 10.26 10.06 19.04
N ARG A 415 10.53 11.09 19.82
CA ARG A 415 9.50 12.00 20.33
C ARG A 415 9.59 13.30 19.57
N LEU A 416 8.51 13.63 18.86
CA LEU A 416 8.36 14.88 18.10
C LEU A 416 8.10 16.06 19.02
N ALA A 417 8.29 17.26 18.49
CA ALA A 417 7.88 18.50 19.10
C ALA A 417 6.36 18.54 19.32
N ASP A 418 5.92 19.17 20.40
CA ASP A 418 4.51 19.35 20.72
C ASP A 418 3.84 20.32 19.76
N ASN A 419 2.94 19.82 18.91
CA ASN A 419 2.19 20.58 17.90
C ASN A 419 0.81 21.07 18.36
N GLY A 420 0.37 20.69 19.56
CA GLY A 420 -0.92 21.10 20.14
C GLY A 420 -0.84 22.46 20.84
N ILE A 421 -1.55 23.46 20.35
CA ILE A 421 -1.49 24.84 20.81
C ILE A 421 -2.84 25.24 21.41
N ASP A 422 -2.82 25.82 22.61
CA ASP A 422 -3.99 26.45 23.21
C ASP A 422 -4.23 27.84 22.60
N GLU A 423 -5.02 27.91 21.56
CA GLU A 423 -5.35 29.14 20.84
C GLU A 423 -6.21 30.11 21.66
N SER A 424 -6.81 29.63 22.73
CA SER A 424 -7.58 30.48 23.67
C SER A 424 -6.71 31.15 24.71
N GLY A 425 -5.51 30.62 24.98
CA GLY A 425 -4.63 31.04 26.07
C GLY A 425 -5.19 30.78 27.47
N GLN A 426 -6.29 30.01 27.60
CA GLN A 426 -6.96 29.70 28.87
C GLN A 426 -7.41 28.22 28.96
N GLY A 427 -6.90 27.33 28.06
CA GLY A 427 -7.17 25.89 28.10
C GLY A 427 -8.53 25.47 27.56
N SER A 428 -9.21 26.33 26.79
CA SER A 428 -10.57 26.05 26.30
C SER A 428 -10.65 25.72 24.80
N TYR A 429 -9.61 26.03 24.00
CA TYR A 429 -9.59 25.76 22.57
C TYR A 429 -8.17 25.37 22.11
N TYR A 430 -7.99 24.12 21.74
CA TYR A 430 -6.74 23.59 21.25
C TYR A 430 -6.81 23.31 19.75
N VAL A 431 -5.72 23.60 19.05
CA VAL A 431 -5.49 23.21 17.66
C VAL A 431 -4.20 22.44 17.60
N LEU A 432 -4.26 21.20 17.09
CA LEU A 432 -3.08 20.40 16.80
C LEU A 432 -2.72 20.63 15.34
N TYR A 433 -1.54 21.23 15.11
CA TYR A 433 -1.08 21.63 13.80
C TYR A 433 -0.33 20.52 13.07
N ALA A 434 -0.52 20.41 11.75
CA ALA A 434 0.13 19.39 10.96
C ALA A 434 1.62 19.66 10.76
N PHE A 435 2.40 18.61 10.80
CA PHE A 435 3.74 18.56 10.21
C PHE A 435 3.64 18.48 8.69
N ARG A 436 4.64 18.95 7.95
CA ARG A 436 4.57 19.07 6.50
C ARG A 436 4.37 17.74 5.77
N TYR A 437 5.06 16.65 6.18
CA TYR A 437 4.96 15.33 5.55
C TYR A 437 5.57 14.22 6.43
N GLY A 438 5.28 12.96 6.08
CA GLY A 438 5.96 11.78 6.62
C GLY A 438 5.31 11.16 7.86
N TYR A 439 4.06 11.50 8.16
CA TYR A 439 3.34 11.02 9.35
C TYR A 439 1.95 10.51 9.02
N VAL A 440 1.51 9.53 9.82
CA VAL A 440 0.11 9.07 9.88
C VAL A 440 -0.70 10.05 10.72
N ASP A 441 -2.00 10.14 10.49
CA ASP A 441 -2.96 10.92 11.30
C ASP A 441 -2.57 12.40 11.44
N ASN A 442 -1.94 12.93 10.43
CA ASN A 442 -1.38 14.28 10.39
C ASN A 442 -2.13 15.19 9.39
N TYR A 443 -2.63 14.60 8.30
CA TYR A 443 -3.52 15.21 7.32
C TYR A 443 -4.73 14.32 7.09
N PRO A 444 -5.88 14.88 6.66
CA PRO A 444 -7.04 14.09 6.24
C PRO A 444 -6.65 13.05 5.17
N ASN A 445 -7.31 11.89 5.21
CA ASN A 445 -6.98 10.75 4.33
C ASN A 445 -7.07 11.05 2.82
N ILE A 446 -7.82 12.10 2.42
CA ILE A 446 -7.95 12.54 1.03
C ILE A 446 -6.87 13.55 0.60
N HIS A 447 -6.07 14.06 1.54
CA HIS A 447 -5.05 15.06 1.28
C HIS A 447 -3.75 14.39 0.79
N ASP A 448 -3.09 14.98 -0.20
CA ASP A 448 -1.84 14.41 -0.75
C ASP A 448 -0.76 14.25 0.33
N ASN A 449 -0.67 15.16 1.28
CA ASN A 449 0.33 15.10 2.37
C ASN A 449 0.10 13.96 3.39
N SER A 450 -0.99 13.19 3.29
CA SER A 450 -1.15 11.93 4.04
C SER A 450 -0.50 10.75 3.35
N ALA A 451 -0.06 10.88 2.08
CA ALA A 451 0.62 9.84 1.33
C ALA A 451 2.13 9.88 1.58
N ILE A 452 2.74 8.70 1.61
CA ILE A 452 4.12 8.46 2.01
C ILE A 452 4.92 7.93 0.82
N ASP A 453 6.14 8.43 0.68
CA ASP A 453 7.13 8.00 -0.28
C ASP A 453 8.14 7.06 0.41
N ILE A 454 8.36 5.88 -0.14
CA ILE A 454 9.32 4.91 0.40
C ILE A 454 10.76 5.43 0.25
N ASP A 455 11.06 6.31 -0.71
CA ASP A 455 12.37 6.95 -0.83
C ASP A 455 12.72 7.86 0.38
N TRP A 456 11.75 8.20 1.24
CA TRP A 456 12.04 8.87 2.52
C TRP A 456 12.59 7.92 3.60
N ALA A 457 12.67 6.62 3.32
CA ALA A 457 13.24 5.66 4.26
C ALA A 457 14.74 5.90 4.48
N ILE A 458 15.16 5.94 5.74
CA ILE A 458 16.55 6.13 6.14
C ILE A 458 17.04 4.98 7.04
N THR A 459 18.33 4.72 6.93
CA THR A 459 19.07 3.80 7.80
C THR A 459 19.29 4.41 9.19
N LYS A 460 19.74 3.62 10.15
CA LYS A 460 20.04 4.07 11.53
C LYS A 460 21.07 5.20 11.60
N ASP A 461 21.98 5.29 10.61
CA ASP A 461 22.96 6.37 10.46
C ASP A 461 22.46 7.55 9.60
N GLY A 462 21.17 7.57 9.25
CA GLY A 462 20.50 8.69 8.58
C GLY A 462 20.71 8.78 7.08
N LYS A 463 21.26 7.74 6.45
CA LYS A 463 21.44 7.69 4.99
C LYS A 463 20.18 7.13 4.31
N PRO A 464 19.92 7.47 3.02
CA PRO A 464 18.86 6.84 2.27
C PRO A 464 18.96 5.31 2.28
N ALA A 465 17.86 4.63 2.56
CA ALA A 465 17.82 3.17 2.61
C ALA A 465 17.73 2.53 1.21
N ASN A 466 17.29 3.29 0.19
CA ASN A 466 17.13 2.85 -1.20
C ASN A 466 16.34 1.55 -1.35
N LEU A 467 15.29 1.38 -0.58
CA LEU A 467 14.46 0.18 -0.59
C LEU A 467 13.80 -0.02 -1.96
N PRO A 468 13.74 -1.24 -2.50
CA PRO A 468 13.02 -1.52 -3.74
C PRO A 468 11.49 -1.48 -3.54
N GLY A 469 11.05 -1.68 -2.32
CA GLY A 469 9.67 -1.70 -1.86
C GLY A 469 9.58 -2.05 -0.39
N ILE A 470 8.37 -2.22 0.14
CA ILE A 470 8.11 -2.58 1.54
C ILE A 470 7.02 -3.65 1.63
N ASP A 471 7.13 -4.51 2.64
CA ASP A 471 6.14 -5.55 2.96
C ASP A 471 5.42 -5.25 4.27
N PHE A 472 6.11 -4.57 5.20
CA PHE A 472 5.61 -4.30 6.54
C PHE A 472 5.71 -2.82 6.92
N VAL A 473 4.77 -2.40 7.76
CA VAL A 473 4.71 -1.04 8.31
C VAL A 473 4.46 -1.14 9.82
N LYS A 474 5.21 -0.36 10.58
CA LYS A 474 4.97 -0.10 12.00
C LYS A 474 4.66 1.37 12.17
N VAL A 475 3.57 1.65 12.87
CA VAL A 475 3.18 3.01 13.26
C VAL A 475 3.20 3.12 14.76
N TYR A 476 3.79 4.20 15.28
CA TYR A 476 3.69 4.51 16.69
C TYR A 476 3.42 5.99 16.93
N ASN A 477 2.69 6.32 18.01
CA ASN A 477 2.39 7.72 18.34
C ASN A 477 3.67 8.51 18.58
N GLY A 478 3.88 9.59 17.81
CA GLY A 478 5.10 10.39 17.83
C GLY A 478 5.12 11.53 18.84
N VAL A 479 3.98 11.95 19.43
CA VAL A 479 3.89 13.09 20.33
C VAL A 479 3.46 12.70 21.74
N ASP A 480 4.04 13.37 22.76
CA ASP A 480 3.60 13.29 24.15
C ASP A 480 3.00 14.63 24.57
N LYS A 481 1.71 14.80 24.29
CA LYS A 481 1.00 16.05 24.57
C LYS A 481 -0.35 15.79 25.20
N GLU A 482 -0.62 16.48 26.32
CA GLU A 482 -1.95 16.60 26.91
C GLU A 482 -2.56 17.94 26.47
N ASN A 483 -3.72 17.88 25.81
CA ASN A 483 -4.42 19.04 25.25
C ASN A 483 -5.63 19.43 26.12
N GLY A 484 -5.39 19.63 27.40
CA GLY A 484 -6.41 20.03 28.36
C GLY A 484 -7.59 19.07 28.42
N TRP A 485 -8.77 19.52 28.09
CA TRP A 485 -10.00 18.73 28.12
C TRP A 485 -10.12 17.71 26.98
N LEU A 486 -9.37 17.88 25.90
CA LEU A 486 -9.32 16.90 24.81
C LEU A 486 -8.57 15.62 25.24
N GLY A 487 -7.69 15.70 26.23
CA GLY A 487 -6.85 14.59 26.65
C GLY A 487 -5.54 14.51 25.89
N GLU A 488 -4.94 13.32 25.87
CA GLU A 488 -3.70 13.10 25.15
C GLU A 488 -3.88 13.19 23.62
N ALA A 489 -2.84 13.65 22.95
CA ALA A 489 -2.68 13.42 21.51
C ALA A 489 -2.46 11.92 21.28
N SER A 490 -3.37 11.29 20.56
CA SER A 490 -3.36 9.85 20.29
C SER A 490 -3.45 9.63 18.79
N THR A 491 -2.45 9.00 18.22
CA THR A 491 -2.52 8.58 16.80
C THR A 491 -3.54 7.47 16.64
N GLU A 492 -4.50 7.65 15.75
CA GLU A 492 -5.42 6.61 15.30
C GLU A 492 -4.98 6.02 13.96
N VAL A 493 -5.22 4.72 13.80
CA VAL A 493 -5.02 3.99 12.53
C VAL A 493 -6.34 3.41 12.07
N ALA A 494 -6.72 3.73 10.85
CA ALA A 494 -7.99 3.35 10.22
C ALA A 494 -7.78 2.56 8.90
N GLY A 495 -6.65 1.86 8.77
CA GLY A 495 -6.29 1.07 7.58
C GLY A 495 -5.05 1.61 6.86
N ALA A 496 -4.68 0.95 5.78
CA ALA A 496 -3.61 1.42 4.88
C ALA A 496 -3.86 0.97 3.44
N HIS A 497 -3.27 1.71 2.50
CA HIS A 497 -3.47 1.52 1.06
C HIS A 497 -2.16 1.52 0.28
N ASP A 498 -1.98 0.54 -0.61
CA ASP A 498 -1.08 0.66 -1.75
C ASP A 498 -1.72 1.61 -2.78
N LEU A 499 -1.10 2.75 -3.02
CA LEU A 499 -1.63 3.78 -3.92
C LEU A 499 -1.53 3.36 -5.39
N HIS A 500 -0.50 2.60 -5.76
CA HIS A 500 -0.28 2.15 -7.13
C HIS A 500 -1.34 1.15 -7.58
N MET A 501 -1.71 0.21 -6.70
CA MET A 501 -2.80 -0.74 -6.97
C MET A 501 -4.16 -0.06 -7.05
N LEU A 502 -4.37 1.03 -6.32
CA LEU A 502 -5.59 1.84 -6.40
C LEU A 502 -5.61 2.79 -7.60
N GLY A 503 -4.52 2.85 -8.38
CA GLY A 503 -4.39 3.78 -9.52
C GLY A 503 -4.26 5.25 -9.10
N ILE A 504 -3.86 5.50 -7.86
CA ILE A 504 -3.61 6.85 -7.33
C ILE A 504 -2.14 7.21 -7.59
N SER A 505 -1.91 8.33 -8.24
CA SER A 505 -0.56 8.83 -8.54
C SER A 505 -0.38 10.20 -7.91
N ILE A 506 0.50 10.29 -6.93
CA ILE A 506 0.86 11.51 -6.21
C ILE A 506 2.37 11.69 -6.35
N ASP A 507 2.81 12.84 -6.84
CA ASP A 507 4.24 13.14 -6.96
C ASP A 507 4.86 13.34 -5.58
N THR A 508 6.14 12.92 -5.46
CA THR A 508 6.92 13.18 -4.25
C THR A 508 7.16 14.68 -4.04
N ILE A 509 7.47 15.05 -2.81
CA ILE A 509 7.86 16.44 -2.49
C ILE A 509 9.29 16.65 -3.03
N LYS A 510 9.49 17.71 -3.77
CA LYS A 510 10.83 18.18 -4.12
C LYS A 510 11.28 19.12 -2.99
N GLU A 511 12.25 18.65 -2.19
CA GLU A 511 12.91 19.48 -1.17
C GLU A 511 13.77 20.57 -1.82
#